data_18491b0cf64684bf9d5c48768f2fc12d
#
_entry.id   18491b0cf64684bf9d5c48768f2fc12d
#
_cell.length_a   1.000
_cell.length_b   1.000
_cell.length_c   1.000
_cell.angle_alpha   90.00
_cell.angle_beta   90.00
_cell.angle_gamma   90.00
#
_symmetry.space_group_name_H-M   'P 1'
#
loop_
_entity.id
_entity.type
_entity.pdbx_description
1 polymer ?
#
loop_
_entity_poly.entity_id
_entity_poly.type
_entity_poly.pdbx_seq_one_letter_code
_entity_poly.pdbx_strand_id
1 'polypeptide(L)'
;MATPKLHTPRWAFRPWISKDISTTDDSYGFVGGFRDRGIPVGTLVLDSPWETDYNTFVPNPVRYHDFGKLVSDLGADHVRLVLWTTQMMNNFSYDLEVGGDTYPMDHVLYDEGLKKHYFVDDGMPWLWWKGAGAGLDFFNPSARAWWHELQNGVLDQGISGWKLDFGEEYITEDTIRTKAGPVAHQAYSEAYYRDFLGYGVGRKGADDFVTMVRAYDASYQFSGRFFAAKDTAPVVWVGDNRRDFVGLADALDETFRSAVAGYQVIGSDIGGYLDVDDKDVTTAIPFDAEVFLRWLAVGAMSPFMELHGRANLEPWNLPVRSDDAVVAYRYWATLHDALVPYYYSLTEDAYAGTGGNLIVPEGDEASWPGDYRFSVGPAFFIAPFLDGTGTRSVTLPSGARYFDWWDDGAAVLEAGSTVTRSYVGDAIKIPLFLREGSIVPLDGEKPGAGMSAAYATTLGLPLPGGALVLLVTPADTTTTFTLHDVAGDATLAVSRTAGAITF
;
A
#
# COMPACT_ATOMS: atom_id res chain seq x y z
N MET A 1 -8.81 22.46 -10.73
CA MET A 1 -8.87 21.43 -11.78
C MET A 1 -10.06 20.55 -11.49
N ALA A 2 -10.69 19.96 -12.51
CA ALA A 2 -11.64 18.89 -12.27
C ALA A 2 -10.88 17.70 -11.69
N THR A 3 -11.42 17.06 -10.67
CA THR A 3 -10.83 15.81 -10.13
C THR A 3 -10.87 14.75 -11.23
N PRO A 4 -9.75 14.10 -11.60
CA PRO A 4 -9.82 12.99 -12.50
C PRO A 4 -10.74 11.91 -11.90
N LYS A 5 -11.39 11.10 -12.75
CA LYS A 5 -12.08 9.90 -12.26
C LYS A 5 -11.03 9.04 -11.54
N LEU A 6 -11.34 8.60 -10.32
CA LEU A 6 -10.43 7.75 -9.57
C LEU A 6 -10.13 6.48 -10.37
N HIS A 7 -8.85 6.14 -10.48
CA HIS A 7 -8.34 4.98 -11.17
C HIS A 7 -7.07 4.51 -10.48
N THR A 8 -6.90 3.21 -10.35
CA THR A 8 -5.66 2.60 -9.87
C THR A 8 -5.12 1.70 -10.97
N PRO A 9 -3.99 2.02 -11.60
CA PRO A 9 -3.46 1.23 -12.69
C PRO A 9 -2.99 -0.15 -12.22
N ARG A 10 -3.05 -1.15 -13.10
CA ARG A 10 -2.74 -2.55 -12.75
C ARG A 10 -1.38 -2.75 -12.09
N TRP A 11 -0.36 -1.99 -12.50
CA TRP A 11 0.96 -2.09 -11.92
C TRP A 11 1.01 -1.70 -10.43
N ALA A 12 0.10 -0.84 -9.96
CA ALA A 12 0.05 -0.40 -8.58
C ALA A 12 -0.39 -1.51 -7.59
N PHE A 13 -1.01 -2.58 -8.10
CA PHE A 13 -1.34 -3.76 -7.31
C PHE A 13 -0.19 -4.76 -7.17
N ARG A 14 0.93 -4.57 -7.85
CA ARG A 14 2.12 -5.43 -7.69
C ARG A 14 2.79 -5.14 -6.35
N PRO A 15 3.62 -6.06 -5.79
CA PRO A 15 4.30 -5.81 -4.52
C PRO A 15 5.21 -4.57 -4.56
N TRP A 16 5.08 -3.70 -3.56
CA TRP A 16 5.92 -2.52 -3.37
C TRP A 16 6.97 -2.77 -2.30
N ILE A 17 8.10 -2.10 -2.44
CA ILE A 17 9.15 -2.02 -1.43
C ILE A 17 9.54 -0.55 -1.24
N SER A 18 9.78 -0.14 0.00
CA SER A 18 10.15 1.22 0.35
C SER A 18 11.43 1.24 1.17
N LYS A 19 12.24 2.28 1.01
CA LYS A 19 13.48 2.41 1.74
C LYS A 19 13.76 3.86 2.15
N ASP A 20 13.96 4.06 3.45
CA ASP A 20 14.45 5.31 4.04
C ASP A 20 15.97 5.42 3.84
N ILE A 21 16.51 6.65 3.79
CA ILE A 21 17.95 6.91 3.83
C ILE A 21 18.70 6.03 2.82
N SER A 22 18.35 6.12 1.54
CA SER A 22 18.97 5.28 0.52
C SER A 22 19.83 6.10 -0.47
N THR A 23 20.50 5.39 -1.35
CA THR A 23 21.35 5.90 -2.42
C THR A 23 21.00 5.19 -3.73
N THR A 24 21.62 5.61 -4.84
CA THR A 24 21.53 4.88 -6.12
C THR A 24 21.97 3.41 -5.96
N ASP A 25 23.12 3.17 -5.31
CA ASP A 25 23.66 1.83 -5.15
C ASP A 25 22.80 0.97 -4.22
N ASP A 26 22.31 1.56 -3.12
CA ASP A 26 21.34 0.90 -2.23
C ASP A 26 20.05 0.51 -2.96
N SER A 27 19.55 1.39 -3.82
CA SER A 27 18.33 1.13 -4.60
C SER A 27 18.51 -0.07 -5.54
N TYR A 28 19.64 -0.14 -6.25
CA TYR A 28 19.96 -1.31 -7.09
C TYR A 28 20.16 -2.57 -6.25
N GLY A 29 20.89 -2.48 -5.13
CA GLY A 29 21.11 -3.60 -4.22
C GLY A 29 19.83 -4.13 -3.62
N PHE A 30 18.91 -3.24 -3.23
CA PHE A 30 17.62 -3.58 -2.62
C PHE A 30 16.72 -4.32 -3.62
N VAL A 31 16.46 -3.74 -4.79
CA VAL A 31 15.67 -4.38 -5.86
C VAL A 31 16.33 -5.68 -6.32
N GLY A 32 17.66 -5.67 -6.51
CA GLY A 32 18.46 -6.84 -6.88
C GLY A 32 18.35 -7.97 -5.87
N GLY A 33 18.35 -7.66 -4.58
CA GLY A 33 18.20 -8.63 -3.49
C GLY A 33 16.90 -9.42 -3.54
N PHE A 34 15.77 -8.77 -3.87
CA PHE A 34 14.48 -9.43 -4.10
C PHE A 34 14.52 -10.31 -5.36
N ARG A 35 14.98 -9.73 -6.47
CA ARG A 35 15.09 -10.44 -7.75
C ARG A 35 15.94 -11.71 -7.65
N ASP A 36 17.11 -11.62 -7.03
CA ASP A 36 18.05 -12.76 -6.88
C ASP A 36 17.45 -13.89 -6.03
N ARG A 37 16.42 -13.59 -5.24
CA ARG A 37 15.67 -14.57 -4.44
C ARG A 37 14.35 -15.01 -5.07
N GLY A 38 14.07 -14.56 -6.30
CA GLY A 38 12.84 -14.87 -7.02
C GLY A 38 11.59 -14.29 -6.34
N ILE A 39 11.73 -13.13 -5.70
CA ILE A 39 10.63 -12.40 -5.07
C ILE A 39 10.21 -11.27 -6.01
N PRO A 40 8.96 -11.22 -6.47
CA PRO A 40 8.49 -10.18 -7.37
C PRO A 40 8.45 -8.82 -6.67
N VAL A 41 8.85 -7.77 -7.40
CA VAL A 41 8.74 -6.37 -7.02
C VAL A 41 8.17 -5.60 -8.20
N GLY A 42 7.16 -4.77 -7.97
CA GLY A 42 6.55 -3.91 -8.98
C GLY A 42 6.93 -2.44 -8.83
N THR A 43 7.23 -1.99 -7.60
CA THR A 43 7.51 -0.59 -7.31
C THR A 43 8.55 -0.46 -6.21
N LEU A 44 9.46 0.50 -6.40
CA LEU A 44 10.36 1.00 -5.35
C LEU A 44 9.88 2.40 -4.93
N VAL A 45 9.71 2.62 -3.63
CA VAL A 45 9.54 3.95 -3.05
C VAL A 45 10.90 4.41 -2.52
N LEU A 46 11.37 5.55 -2.97
CA LEU A 46 12.45 6.28 -2.29
C LEU A 46 11.82 7.22 -1.29
N ASP A 47 11.95 6.85 -0.03
CA ASP A 47 11.52 7.67 1.09
C ASP A 47 12.54 8.77 1.41
N SER A 48 12.33 9.58 2.42
CA SER A 48 13.22 10.69 2.78
C SER A 48 14.55 10.20 3.38
N PRO A 49 15.66 10.96 3.17
CA PRO A 49 15.82 12.07 2.25
C PRO A 49 16.23 11.58 0.85
N TRP A 50 15.65 12.12 -0.18
CA TRP A 50 16.09 11.86 -1.56
C TRP A 50 16.46 13.13 -2.31
N GLU A 51 16.02 14.29 -1.84
CA GLU A 51 16.17 15.61 -2.48
C GLU A 51 17.24 16.48 -1.80
N THR A 52 17.61 17.55 -2.46
CA THR A 52 18.65 18.47 -1.97
C THR A 52 18.21 19.25 -0.73
N ASP A 53 16.91 19.45 -0.55
CA ASP A 53 16.28 20.07 0.61
C ASP A 53 14.76 19.80 0.56
N TYR A 54 14.04 19.97 1.66
CA TYR A 54 12.58 19.73 1.76
C TYR A 54 11.77 20.96 1.33
N ASN A 55 10.92 20.98 0.31
CA ASN A 55 10.74 20.01 -0.78
C ASN A 55 11.17 20.71 -2.06
N THR A 56 12.39 20.50 -2.50
CA THR A 56 12.95 21.15 -3.70
C THR A 56 12.64 20.38 -4.99
N PHE A 57 12.24 19.12 -4.89
CA PHE A 57 12.06 18.19 -6.01
C PHE A 57 13.32 18.03 -6.88
N VAL A 58 14.49 18.25 -6.30
CA VAL A 58 15.78 18.06 -6.96
C VAL A 58 16.50 16.88 -6.29
N PRO A 59 16.71 15.77 -7.01
CA PRO A 59 17.43 14.64 -6.45
C PRO A 59 18.82 15.07 -5.93
N ASN A 60 19.16 14.64 -4.70
CA ASN A 60 20.46 14.94 -4.11
C ASN A 60 21.56 14.20 -4.90
N PRO A 61 22.46 14.91 -5.62
CA PRO A 61 23.43 14.25 -6.49
C PRO A 61 24.50 13.44 -5.75
N VAL A 62 24.63 13.64 -4.43
CA VAL A 62 25.54 12.82 -3.59
C VAL A 62 24.92 11.48 -3.32
N ARG A 63 23.59 11.42 -3.07
CA ARG A 63 22.87 10.17 -2.86
C ARG A 63 22.51 9.50 -4.18
N TYR A 64 21.97 10.25 -5.11
CA TYR A 64 21.39 9.75 -6.35
C TYR A 64 22.15 10.29 -7.56
N HIS A 65 23.40 9.86 -7.71
CA HIS A 65 24.13 10.11 -8.93
C HIS A 65 23.41 9.43 -10.10
N ASP A 66 23.32 10.11 -11.24
CA ASP A 66 22.60 9.60 -12.44
C ASP A 66 21.16 9.17 -12.18
N PHE A 67 20.37 9.98 -11.43
CA PHE A 67 19.00 9.66 -11.05
C PHE A 67 18.12 9.23 -12.23
N GLY A 68 18.21 9.93 -13.37
CA GLY A 68 17.46 9.55 -14.59
C GLY A 68 17.84 8.15 -15.11
N LYS A 69 19.10 7.74 -14.93
CA LYS A 69 19.53 6.38 -15.27
C LYS A 69 18.93 5.36 -14.31
N LEU A 70 18.90 5.64 -13.01
CA LEU A 70 18.24 4.76 -12.03
C LEU A 70 16.78 4.53 -12.40
N VAL A 71 16.02 5.59 -12.71
CA VAL A 71 14.62 5.49 -13.13
C VAL A 71 14.47 4.62 -14.38
N SER A 72 15.34 4.85 -15.37
CA SER A 72 15.31 4.10 -16.64
C SER A 72 15.64 2.62 -16.47
N ASP A 73 16.65 2.30 -15.67
CA ASP A 73 17.08 0.91 -15.43
C ASP A 73 16.02 0.13 -14.66
N LEU A 74 15.47 0.73 -13.59
CA LEU A 74 14.36 0.12 -12.85
C LEU A 74 13.14 -0.11 -13.76
N GLY A 75 12.81 0.87 -14.60
CA GLY A 75 11.73 0.74 -15.58
C GLY A 75 11.96 -0.39 -16.61
N ALA A 76 13.21 -0.61 -17.03
CA ALA A 76 13.57 -1.74 -17.90
C ALA A 76 13.39 -3.10 -17.21
N ASP A 77 13.55 -3.15 -15.89
CA ASP A 77 13.27 -4.31 -15.04
C ASP A 77 11.79 -4.39 -14.59
N HIS A 78 10.90 -3.58 -15.17
CA HIS A 78 9.49 -3.47 -14.83
C HIS A 78 9.22 -3.07 -13.37
N VAL A 79 10.12 -2.30 -12.77
CA VAL A 79 9.95 -1.70 -11.45
C VAL A 79 9.70 -0.20 -11.60
N ARG A 80 8.58 0.26 -11.08
CA ARG A 80 8.21 1.68 -11.08
C ARG A 80 8.91 2.40 -9.92
N LEU A 81 9.20 3.69 -10.09
CA LEU A 81 9.78 4.52 -9.03
C LEU A 81 8.76 5.54 -8.55
N VAL A 82 8.54 5.57 -7.24
CA VAL A 82 7.69 6.51 -6.52
C VAL A 82 8.57 7.28 -5.53
N LEU A 83 8.35 8.57 -5.35
CA LEU A 83 9.12 9.40 -4.43
C LEU A 83 8.23 9.89 -3.29
N TRP A 84 8.81 9.94 -2.09
CA TRP A 84 8.19 10.54 -0.92
C TRP A 84 8.21 12.07 -1.02
N THR A 85 7.17 12.73 -0.52
CA THR A 85 7.13 14.18 -0.38
C THR A 85 6.02 14.62 0.57
N THR A 86 6.04 15.92 0.95
CA THR A 86 4.96 16.62 1.62
C THR A 86 4.65 17.94 0.90
N GLN A 87 3.76 18.75 1.46
CA GLN A 87 3.44 20.08 0.95
C GLN A 87 4.23 21.20 1.64
N MET A 88 5.18 20.86 2.52
CA MET A 88 5.96 21.84 3.29
C MET A 88 7.18 22.29 2.48
N MET A 89 7.44 23.62 2.43
CA MET A 89 8.69 24.18 1.96
C MET A 89 9.51 24.67 3.15
N ASN A 90 10.67 24.12 3.36
CA ASN A 90 11.47 24.38 4.55
C ASN A 90 12.28 25.71 4.47
N ASN A 91 12.38 26.37 5.60
CA ASN A 91 13.34 27.42 5.87
C ASN A 91 14.44 26.99 6.85
N PHE A 92 14.35 25.78 7.34
CA PHE A 92 15.35 25.08 8.14
C PHE A 92 15.08 23.57 8.03
N SER A 93 16.08 22.80 7.66
CA SER A 93 15.98 21.36 7.46
C SER A 93 16.97 20.58 8.30
N TYR A 94 16.53 19.42 8.80
CA TYR A 94 17.38 18.43 9.44
C TYR A 94 16.80 17.03 9.27
N ASP A 95 17.65 16.02 9.38
CA ASP A 95 17.25 14.63 9.55
C ASP A 95 17.70 14.13 10.93
N LEU A 96 16.80 13.48 11.66
CA LEU A 96 17.10 12.84 12.94
C LEU A 96 17.65 11.43 12.76
N GLU A 97 17.39 10.82 11.61
CA GLU A 97 17.75 9.46 11.28
C GLU A 97 19.27 9.32 11.06
N VAL A 98 19.82 8.17 11.47
CA VAL A 98 21.23 7.85 11.22
C VAL A 98 21.48 7.75 9.72
N GLY A 99 22.42 8.52 9.21
CA GLY A 99 22.73 8.58 7.77
C GLY A 99 21.93 9.64 7.02
N GLY A 100 21.15 10.47 7.72
CA GLY A 100 20.47 11.62 7.14
C GLY A 100 21.41 12.68 6.54
N ASP A 101 20.85 13.65 5.86
CA ASP A 101 21.58 14.67 5.11
C ASP A 101 21.92 15.89 5.96
N THR A 102 22.88 16.65 5.46
CA THR A 102 23.19 18.01 5.91
C THR A 102 22.69 19.00 4.84
N TYR A 103 21.85 19.92 5.26
CA TYR A 103 21.18 20.85 4.36
C TYR A 103 21.87 22.22 4.31
N PRO A 104 21.74 22.95 3.19
CA PRO A 104 22.22 24.31 3.10
C PRO A 104 21.46 25.22 4.07
N MET A 105 22.10 26.35 4.47
CA MET A 105 21.46 27.34 5.34
C MET A 105 20.72 28.43 4.55
N ASP A 106 20.78 28.42 3.23
CA ASP A 106 20.10 29.32 2.32
C ASP A 106 18.93 28.61 1.62
N HIS A 107 17.76 28.83 2.13
CA HIS A 107 16.52 28.18 1.64
C HIS A 107 15.87 29.07 0.56
N VAL A 108 16.50 29.13 -0.61
CA VAL A 108 16.16 30.06 -1.71
C VAL A 108 14.70 29.92 -2.16
N LEU A 109 14.18 28.70 -2.21
CA LEU A 109 12.79 28.45 -2.63
C LEU A 109 11.78 28.90 -1.59
N TYR A 110 12.10 28.76 -0.30
CA TYR A 110 11.26 29.32 0.77
C TYR A 110 11.20 30.85 0.67
N ASP A 111 12.34 31.52 0.53
CA ASP A 111 12.41 32.99 0.40
C ASP A 111 11.66 33.48 -0.84
N GLU A 112 11.76 32.75 -1.94
CA GLU A 112 11.02 33.05 -3.18
C GLU A 112 9.51 32.93 -2.96
N GLY A 113 9.05 31.80 -2.40
CA GLY A 113 7.63 31.55 -2.12
C GLY A 113 7.06 32.57 -1.14
N LEU A 114 7.81 32.91 -0.08
CA LEU A 114 7.42 33.90 0.90
C LEU A 114 7.24 35.29 0.25
N LYS A 115 8.20 35.70 -0.55
CA LYS A 115 8.14 37.00 -1.28
C LYS A 115 6.96 37.05 -2.27
N LYS A 116 6.57 35.94 -2.83
CA LYS A 116 5.47 35.83 -3.80
C LYS A 116 4.11 35.54 -3.15
N HIS A 117 4.06 35.40 -1.83
CA HIS A 117 2.86 35.01 -1.07
C HIS A 117 2.25 33.70 -1.56
N TYR A 118 3.08 32.65 -1.67
CA TYR A 118 2.69 31.33 -2.15
C TYR A 118 2.37 30.34 -1.02
N PHE A 119 2.59 30.75 0.23
CA PHE A 119 2.34 29.92 1.40
C PHE A 119 1.09 30.37 2.16
N VAL A 120 0.46 29.42 2.85
CA VAL A 120 -0.64 29.68 3.77
C VAL A 120 -0.14 30.46 5.00
N ASP A 121 -1.05 31.08 5.74
CA ASP A 121 -0.77 31.81 6.98
C ASP A 121 0.39 32.81 6.88
N ASP A 122 0.46 33.51 5.73
CA ASP A 122 1.51 34.49 5.41
C ASP A 122 2.94 33.92 5.44
N GLY A 123 3.09 32.59 5.25
CA GLY A 123 4.37 31.91 5.24
C GLY A 123 4.93 31.65 6.63
N MET A 124 4.08 31.55 7.65
CA MET A 124 4.50 31.14 8.99
C MET A 124 5.15 29.74 8.94
N PRO A 125 6.40 29.58 9.42
CA PRO A 125 7.02 28.27 9.45
C PRO A 125 6.53 27.47 10.66
N TRP A 126 6.21 26.19 10.40
CA TRP A 126 5.79 25.21 11.40
C TRP A 126 6.91 24.20 11.62
N LEU A 127 7.14 23.82 12.88
CA LEU A 127 8.07 22.73 13.19
C LEU A 127 7.43 21.39 12.87
N TRP A 128 8.17 20.56 12.18
CA TRP A 128 7.82 19.20 11.83
C TRP A 128 9.05 18.28 11.89
N TRP A 129 8.92 16.97 11.67
CA TRP A 129 10.04 16.02 11.86
C TRP A 129 11.22 16.18 10.89
N LYS A 130 11.08 17.01 9.85
CA LYS A 130 12.15 17.31 8.88
C LYS A 130 12.61 18.75 8.93
N GLY A 131 12.26 19.49 9.97
CA GLY A 131 12.71 20.87 10.14
C GLY A 131 11.62 21.87 10.49
N ALA A 132 11.68 23.04 9.86
CA ALA A 132 10.65 24.07 9.93
C ALA A 132 10.33 24.55 8.52
N GLY A 133 9.04 24.65 8.19
CA GLY A 133 8.60 25.03 6.86
C GLY A 133 7.20 25.61 6.84
N ALA A 134 6.83 26.21 5.72
CA ALA A 134 5.49 26.72 5.47
C ALA A 134 4.74 25.85 4.46
N GLY A 135 3.44 25.65 4.69
CA GLY A 135 2.59 24.91 3.78
C GLY A 135 2.29 25.68 2.49
N LEU A 136 2.31 25.02 1.36
CA LEU A 136 1.92 25.62 0.07
C LEU A 136 0.44 26.02 0.08
N ASP A 137 0.10 27.16 -0.51
CA ASP A 137 -1.28 27.60 -0.69
C ASP A 137 -1.90 26.99 -1.96
N PHE A 138 -2.54 25.84 -1.82
CA PHE A 138 -3.25 25.14 -2.90
C PHE A 138 -4.49 25.91 -3.41
N PHE A 139 -4.94 26.93 -2.72
CA PHE A 139 -6.04 27.81 -3.14
C PHE A 139 -5.53 29.04 -3.92
N ASN A 140 -4.20 29.15 -4.08
CA ASN A 140 -3.54 30.16 -4.91
C ASN A 140 -3.07 29.55 -6.25
N PRO A 141 -3.72 29.88 -7.39
CA PRO A 141 -3.32 29.32 -8.69
C PRO A 141 -1.86 29.56 -9.07
N SER A 142 -1.28 30.71 -8.65
CA SER A 142 0.12 31.03 -8.94
C SER A 142 1.08 30.22 -8.08
N ALA A 143 0.72 29.91 -6.83
CA ALA A 143 1.48 29.02 -5.96
C ALA A 143 1.51 27.59 -6.52
N ARG A 144 0.34 27.07 -6.93
CA ARG A 144 0.26 25.75 -7.58
C ARG A 144 1.09 25.69 -8.86
N ALA A 145 1.01 26.71 -9.73
CA ALA A 145 1.79 26.73 -10.96
C ALA A 145 3.30 26.69 -10.70
N TRP A 146 3.76 27.42 -9.69
CA TRP A 146 5.15 27.39 -9.24
C TRP A 146 5.55 26.02 -8.68
N TRP A 147 4.70 25.42 -7.86
CA TRP A 147 4.93 24.08 -7.27
C TRP A 147 4.98 22.98 -8.33
N HIS A 148 4.10 23.07 -9.32
CA HIS A 148 4.10 22.16 -10.47
C HIS A 148 5.38 22.28 -11.29
N GLU A 149 5.91 23.50 -11.46
CA GLU A 149 7.17 23.71 -12.18
C GLU A 149 8.35 23.04 -11.44
N LEU A 150 8.38 23.10 -10.11
CA LEU A 150 9.40 22.39 -9.32
C LEU A 150 9.32 20.88 -9.51
N GLN A 151 8.13 20.30 -9.54
CA GLN A 151 7.93 18.86 -9.74
C GLN A 151 8.36 18.37 -11.12
N ASN A 152 8.30 19.23 -12.14
CA ASN A 152 8.58 18.84 -13.53
C ASN A 152 9.95 18.17 -13.69
N GLY A 153 10.95 18.61 -12.93
CA GLY A 153 12.31 18.08 -13.01
C GLY A 153 12.39 16.57 -12.82
N VAL A 154 11.65 16.01 -11.88
CA VAL A 154 11.64 14.55 -11.61
C VAL A 154 10.52 13.82 -12.37
N LEU A 155 9.38 14.47 -12.63
CA LEU A 155 8.33 13.91 -13.47
C LEU A 155 8.84 13.62 -14.89
N ASP A 156 9.64 14.52 -15.45
CA ASP A 156 10.25 14.37 -16.78
C ASP A 156 11.35 13.30 -16.82
N GLN A 157 11.96 12.97 -15.69
CA GLN A 157 12.88 11.85 -15.55
C GLN A 157 12.18 10.48 -15.48
N GLY A 158 10.84 10.45 -15.34
CA GLY A 158 10.06 9.24 -15.54
C GLY A 158 9.52 8.58 -14.28
N ILE A 159 9.54 9.26 -13.12
CA ILE A 159 8.89 8.72 -11.91
C ILE A 159 7.41 8.45 -12.16
N SER A 160 6.85 7.49 -11.42
CA SER A 160 5.48 7.01 -11.61
C SER A 160 4.52 7.40 -10.50
N GLY A 161 4.96 8.19 -9.54
CA GLY A 161 4.07 8.62 -8.46
C GLY A 161 4.74 9.31 -7.30
N TRP A 162 3.89 9.66 -6.34
CA TRP A 162 4.27 10.25 -5.07
C TRP A 162 3.71 9.44 -3.89
N LYS A 163 4.54 9.21 -2.87
CA LYS A 163 4.07 8.91 -1.51
C LYS A 163 3.89 10.25 -0.81
N LEU A 164 2.64 10.60 -0.52
CA LEU A 164 2.26 11.89 0.05
C LEU A 164 2.04 11.75 1.55
N ASP A 165 2.99 12.24 2.33
CA ASP A 165 2.92 12.17 3.78
C ASP A 165 2.17 13.37 4.39
N PHE A 166 1.79 13.28 5.67
CA PHE A 166 0.88 14.21 6.33
C PHE A 166 1.59 15.48 6.91
N GLY A 167 2.41 16.17 6.12
CA GLY A 167 3.04 17.42 6.57
C GLY A 167 2.05 18.49 7.04
N GLU A 168 0.80 18.48 6.57
CA GLU A 168 -0.25 19.40 6.96
C GLU A 168 -0.70 19.27 8.41
N GLU A 169 -0.53 18.11 9.05
CA GLU A 169 -0.85 17.92 10.47
C GLU A 169 -0.04 18.80 11.41
N TYR A 170 1.11 19.26 10.96
CA TYR A 170 1.96 20.15 11.74
C TYR A 170 1.51 21.62 11.64
N ILE A 171 0.58 21.95 10.74
CA ILE A 171 -0.14 23.23 10.73
C ILE A 171 -1.31 23.10 11.72
N THR A 172 -1.14 23.57 12.94
CA THR A 172 -2.00 23.24 14.08
C THR A 172 -3.32 24.01 14.16
N GLU A 173 -3.61 24.92 13.23
CA GLU A 173 -4.84 25.71 13.21
C GLU A 173 -6.00 24.96 12.57
N ASP A 174 -7.18 24.99 13.20
CA ASP A 174 -8.44 24.48 12.63
C ASP A 174 -8.86 25.22 11.35
N THR A 175 -8.39 26.47 11.21
CA THR A 175 -8.71 27.34 10.07
C THR A 175 -7.41 27.93 9.51
N ILE A 176 -7.13 27.60 8.26
CA ILE A 176 -5.92 28.00 7.54
C ILE A 176 -6.23 29.20 6.64
N ARG A 177 -5.40 30.23 6.70
CA ARG A 177 -5.54 31.44 5.85
C ARG A 177 -4.88 31.19 4.50
N THR A 178 -5.68 31.27 3.45
CA THR A 178 -5.26 31.09 2.06
C THR A 178 -5.52 32.35 1.25
N LYS A 179 -5.02 32.39 0.03
CA LYS A 179 -5.28 33.46 -0.94
C LYS A 179 -6.78 33.63 -1.27
N ALA A 180 -7.53 32.53 -1.22
CA ALA A 180 -8.98 32.54 -1.48
C ALA A 180 -9.79 32.89 -0.23
N GLY A 181 -9.16 33.11 0.92
CA GLY A 181 -9.78 33.31 2.22
C GLY A 181 -9.52 32.14 3.18
N PRO A 182 -10.08 32.19 4.39
CA PRO A 182 -9.92 31.13 5.37
C PRO A 182 -10.63 29.85 4.94
N VAL A 183 -9.99 28.70 5.13
CA VAL A 183 -10.52 27.36 4.85
C VAL A 183 -10.37 26.50 6.09
N ALA A 184 -11.24 25.48 6.24
CA ALA A 184 -11.04 24.46 7.26
C ALA A 184 -9.79 23.65 6.99
N HIS A 185 -9.10 23.18 8.02
CA HIS A 185 -7.90 22.37 7.91
C HIS A 185 -8.12 21.12 7.05
N GLN A 186 -9.26 20.41 7.21
CA GLN A 186 -9.61 19.26 6.38
C GLN A 186 -9.67 19.61 4.88
N ALA A 187 -10.23 20.78 4.53
CA ALA A 187 -10.28 21.21 3.12
C ALA A 187 -8.90 21.52 2.56
N TYR A 188 -7.98 21.99 3.40
CA TYR A 188 -6.58 22.20 3.03
C TYR A 188 -5.87 20.87 2.78
N SER A 189 -6.01 19.92 3.70
CA SER A 189 -5.48 18.55 3.56
C SER A 189 -5.96 17.92 2.24
N GLU A 190 -7.26 17.88 2.01
CA GLU A 190 -7.82 17.32 0.78
C GLU A 190 -7.35 18.04 -0.50
N ALA A 191 -7.12 19.36 -0.45
CA ALA A 191 -6.60 20.12 -1.58
C ALA A 191 -5.16 19.73 -1.94
N TYR A 192 -4.34 19.44 -0.95
CA TYR A 192 -2.97 18.93 -1.12
C TYR A 192 -2.98 17.60 -1.92
N TYR A 193 -3.67 16.58 -1.43
CA TYR A 193 -3.73 15.27 -2.10
C TYR A 193 -4.34 15.37 -3.51
N ARG A 194 -5.37 16.18 -3.66
CA ARG A 194 -6.04 16.40 -4.95
C ARG A 194 -5.15 17.08 -5.97
N ASP A 195 -4.35 18.04 -5.58
CA ASP A 195 -3.48 18.78 -6.49
C ASP A 195 -2.37 17.89 -7.04
N PHE A 196 -1.69 17.13 -6.18
CA PHE A 196 -0.63 16.22 -6.58
C PHE A 196 -1.13 15.12 -7.53
N LEU A 197 -2.24 14.45 -7.20
CA LEU A 197 -2.84 13.45 -8.08
C LEU A 197 -3.27 14.07 -9.41
N GLY A 198 -3.99 15.18 -9.36
CA GLY A 198 -4.51 15.85 -10.55
C GLY A 198 -3.43 16.33 -11.50
N TYR A 199 -2.34 16.87 -10.95
CA TYR A 199 -1.20 17.31 -11.76
C TYR A 199 -0.43 16.12 -12.36
N GLY A 200 -0.09 15.13 -11.56
CA GLY A 200 0.66 13.97 -12.02
C GLY A 200 -0.10 13.17 -13.09
N VAL A 201 -1.38 12.89 -12.89
CA VAL A 201 -2.25 12.25 -13.89
C VAL A 201 -2.37 13.10 -15.15
N GLY A 202 -2.48 14.42 -15.01
CA GLY A 202 -2.51 15.34 -16.16
C GLY A 202 -1.22 15.34 -17.00
N ARG A 203 -0.08 15.05 -16.36
CA ARG A 203 1.25 15.00 -17.02
C ARG A 203 1.58 13.63 -17.63
N LYS A 204 1.21 12.56 -16.95
CA LYS A 204 1.68 11.19 -17.24
C LYS A 204 0.57 10.29 -17.78
N GLY A 205 -0.69 10.59 -17.51
CA GLY A 205 -1.83 9.69 -17.74
C GLY A 205 -2.18 8.86 -16.49
N ALA A 206 -3.44 8.43 -16.42
CA ALA A 206 -3.95 7.68 -15.27
C ALA A 206 -3.36 6.26 -15.17
N ASP A 207 -2.92 5.68 -16.30
CA ASP A 207 -2.30 4.35 -16.32
C ASP A 207 -0.81 4.36 -15.94
N ASP A 208 -0.18 5.53 -15.89
CA ASP A 208 1.26 5.66 -15.66
C ASP A 208 1.62 6.44 -14.38
N PHE A 209 0.62 6.88 -13.62
CA PHE A 209 0.86 7.69 -12.44
C PHE A 209 -0.14 7.43 -11.31
N VAL A 210 0.36 7.36 -10.07
CA VAL A 210 -0.46 7.27 -8.86
C VAL A 210 0.06 8.19 -7.76
N THR A 211 -0.78 8.44 -6.75
CA THR A 211 -0.35 8.89 -5.43
C THR A 211 -0.69 7.82 -4.39
N MET A 212 0.25 7.53 -3.52
CA MET A 212 0.06 6.77 -2.31
C MET A 212 -0.21 7.75 -1.19
N VAL A 213 -1.36 7.61 -0.53
CA VAL A 213 -1.89 8.61 0.40
C VAL A 213 -2.35 7.96 1.70
N ARG A 214 -2.49 8.75 2.76
CA ARG A 214 -3.11 8.30 4.01
C ARG A 214 -4.64 8.41 3.89
N ALA A 215 -5.36 7.34 4.28
CA ALA A 215 -6.80 7.41 4.53
C ALA A 215 -7.04 7.67 6.02
N TYR A 216 -7.63 6.71 6.77
CA TYR A 216 -7.68 6.80 8.22
C TYR A 216 -6.33 6.46 8.81
N ASP A 217 -5.86 7.30 9.71
CA ASP A 217 -4.60 7.09 10.42
C ASP A 217 -4.70 7.67 11.83
N ALA A 218 -4.29 6.89 12.82
CA ALA A 218 -4.22 7.28 14.24
C ALA A 218 -2.83 7.02 14.82
N SER A 219 -1.84 6.77 13.96
CA SER A 219 -0.45 6.56 14.38
C SER A 219 0.16 7.82 15.01
N TYR A 220 1.24 7.65 15.74
CA TYR A 220 1.88 8.70 16.54
C TYR A 220 0.94 9.30 17.58
N GLN A 221 0.97 10.62 17.71
CA GLN A 221 0.20 11.39 18.71
C GLN A 221 -1.02 12.09 18.10
N PHE A 222 -1.34 11.77 16.84
CA PHE A 222 -2.47 12.38 16.16
C PHE A 222 -3.79 11.74 16.61
N SER A 223 -4.83 12.54 16.66
CA SER A 223 -6.19 12.01 16.75
C SER A 223 -6.56 11.42 15.40
N GLY A 224 -6.91 10.14 15.33
CA GLY A 224 -7.26 9.46 14.09
C GLY A 224 -8.30 10.21 13.27
N ARG A 225 -8.02 10.39 12.00
CA ARG A 225 -8.89 11.06 11.02
C ARG A 225 -8.62 10.54 9.61
N PHE A 226 -9.47 10.93 8.67
CA PHE A 226 -9.22 10.73 7.24
C PHE A 226 -8.44 11.93 6.70
N PHE A 227 -7.29 11.68 6.08
CA PHE A 227 -6.42 12.72 5.52
C PHE A 227 -6.76 13.05 4.07
N ALA A 228 -6.63 12.10 3.16
CA ALA A 228 -7.00 12.25 1.77
C ALA A 228 -8.50 11.97 1.59
N ALA A 229 -9.15 12.71 0.69
CA ALA A 229 -10.49 12.35 0.26
C ALA A 229 -10.46 11.05 -0.57
N LYS A 230 -11.46 10.18 -0.40
CA LYS A 230 -11.49 8.87 -1.06
C LYS A 230 -11.46 8.93 -2.60
N ASP A 231 -11.93 10.02 -3.19
CA ASP A 231 -11.91 10.26 -4.64
C ASP A 231 -10.53 10.71 -5.16
N THR A 232 -9.53 10.85 -4.26
CA THR A 232 -8.14 11.19 -4.57
C THR A 232 -7.14 10.17 -4.00
N ALA A 233 -7.60 8.98 -3.67
CA ALA A 233 -6.84 7.95 -2.98
C ALA A 233 -6.71 6.66 -3.83
N PRO A 234 -5.91 6.66 -4.91
CA PRO A 234 -5.75 5.48 -5.76
C PRO A 234 -5.00 4.35 -5.05
N VAL A 235 -4.06 4.66 -4.16
CA VAL A 235 -3.33 3.72 -3.30
C VAL A 235 -3.24 4.33 -1.91
N VAL A 236 -3.44 3.50 -0.88
CA VAL A 236 -3.56 3.95 0.50
C VAL A 236 -2.71 3.09 1.43
N TRP A 237 -1.90 3.73 2.28
CA TRP A 237 -1.34 3.08 3.46
C TRP A 237 -1.92 3.70 4.74
N VAL A 238 -1.91 2.94 5.84
CA VAL A 238 -2.54 3.35 7.09
C VAL A 238 -1.54 3.89 8.12
N GLY A 239 -0.43 4.44 7.66
CA GLY A 239 0.50 5.18 8.49
C GLY A 239 1.58 4.33 9.17
N ASP A 240 2.18 4.92 10.21
CA ASP A 240 3.42 4.45 10.83
C ASP A 240 3.13 3.59 12.06
N ASN A 241 2.64 2.38 11.85
CA ASN A 241 2.31 1.49 12.96
C ASN A 241 3.56 0.89 13.60
N ARG A 242 3.45 0.51 14.87
CA ARG A 242 4.51 -0.15 15.66
C ARG A 242 4.83 -1.54 15.11
N ARG A 243 6.09 -1.97 15.17
CA ARG A 243 6.53 -3.31 14.70
C ARG A 243 6.27 -4.43 15.71
N ASP A 244 5.08 -4.44 16.35
CA ASP A 244 4.63 -5.47 17.30
C ASP A 244 3.17 -5.88 17.00
N PHE A 245 2.63 -6.82 17.80
CA PHE A 245 1.24 -7.23 17.62
C PHE A 245 0.22 -6.13 17.95
N VAL A 246 0.60 -5.12 18.75
CA VAL A 246 -0.23 -3.93 18.98
C VAL A 246 -0.35 -3.15 17.67
N GLY A 247 0.78 -2.87 17.03
CA GLY A 247 0.78 -2.17 15.74
C GLY A 247 0.09 -2.95 14.61
N LEU A 248 0.19 -4.28 14.59
CA LEU A 248 -0.60 -5.09 13.63
C LEU A 248 -2.11 -4.93 13.87
N ALA A 249 -2.54 -4.91 15.14
CA ALA A 249 -3.95 -4.69 15.47
C ALA A 249 -4.41 -3.28 15.10
N ASP A 250 -3.58 -2.26 15.35
CA ASP A 250 -3.85 -0.86 14.97
C ASP A 250 -3.95 -0.72 13.44
N ALA A 251 -3.01 -1.30 12.68
CA ALA A 251 -3.06 -1.31 11.22
C ALA A 251 -4.31 -1.99 10.65
N LEU A 252 -4.79 -3.06 11.29
CA LEU A 252 -6.04 -3.72 10.91
C LEU A 252 -7.26 -2.84 11.22
N ASP A 253 -7.29 -2.16 12.38
CA ASP A 253 -8.37 -1.24 12.75
C ASP A 253 -8.46 -0.07 11.75
N GLU A 254 -7.33 0.56 11.42
CA GLU A 254 -7.23 1.66 10.47
C GLU A 254 -7.60 1.23 9.05
N THR A 255 -7.16 0.03 8.64
CA THR A 255 -7.57 -0.59 7.37
C THR A 255 -9.08 -0.79 7.30
N PHE A 256 -9.69 -1.30 8.37
CA PHE A 256 -11.13 -1.55 8.42
C PHE A 256 -11.95 -0.25 8.41
N ARG A 257 -11.53 0.76 9.17
CA ARG A 257 -12.14 2.10 9.13
C ARG A 257 -12.07 2.70 7.73
N SER A 258 -10.91 2.60 7.08
CA SER A 258 -10.73 3.08 5.71
C SER A 258 -11.61 2.31 4.72
N ALA A 259 -11.66 0.99 4.82
CA ALA A 259 -12.50 0.16 3.95
C ALA A 259 -13.99 0.48 4.10
N VAL A 260 -14.50 0.59 5.33
CA VAL A 260 -15.90 0.94 5.60
C VAL A 260 -16.24 2.34 5.09
N ALA A 261 -15.29 3.28 5.13
CA ALA A 261 -15.47 4.61 4.56
C ALA A 261 -15.45 4.63 3.01
N GLY A 262 -15.06 3.51 2.37
CA GLY A 262 -15.11 3.32 0.92
C GLY A 262 -13.80 3.51 0.18
N TYR A 263 -12.65 3.49 0.87
CA TYR A 263 -11.35 3.35 0.23
C TYR A 263 -11.15 1.91 -0.23
N GLN A 264 -10.44 1.69 -1.34
CA GLN A 264 -10.40 0.37 -1.98
C GLN A 264 -9.01 -0.29 -1.91
N VAL A 265 -7.97 0.38 -2.35
CA VAL A 265 -6.62 -0.20 -2.48
C VAL A 265 -5.81 0.17 -1.25
N ILE A 266 -6.04 -0.58 -0.17
CA ILE A 266 -5.54 -0.29 1.17
C ILE A 266 -4.54 -1.36 1.59
N GLY A 267 -3.47 -0.92 2.23
CA GLY A 267 -2.48 -1.76 2.89
C GLY A 267 -1.78 -1.04 4.03
N SER A 268 -0.80 -1.70 4.60
CA SER A 268 0.02 -1.19 5.70
C SER A 268 1.47 -1.61 5.51
N ASP A 269 2.37 -0.94 6.20
CA ASP A 269 3.80 -1.26 6.23
C ASP A 269 4.03 -2.64 6.85
N ILE A 270 4.40 -3.63 6.02
CA ILE A 270 4.60 -5.00 6.47
C ILE A 270 5.71 -5.08 7.50
N GLY A 271 5.36 -5.60 8.67
CA GLY A 271 6.26 -5.74 9.81
C GLY A 271 6.25 -4.54 10.76
N GLY A 272 5.50 -3.49 10.43
CA GLY A 272 5.40 -2.23 11.17
C GLY A 272 6.55 -1.27 10.89
N TYR A 273 6.21 0.02 10.68
CA TYR A 273 7.20 1.06 10.38
C TYR A 273 8.08 1.37 11.60
N LEU A 274 7.45 1.59 12.77
CA LEU A 274 8.12 2.09 13.96
C LEU A 274 8.85 0.99 14.75
N ASP A 275 10.14 1.16 14.92
CA ASP A 275 10.98 0.39 15.84
C ASP A 275 11.13 1.04 17.22
N VAL A 276 10.37 2.10 17.46
CA VAL A 276 10.23 2.80 18.75
C VAL A 276 8.75 2.99 19.08
N ASP A 277 8.43 3.21 20.35
CA ASP A 277 7.06 3.49 20.78
C ASP A 277 6.55 4.79 20.15
N ASP A 278 5.34 4.76 19.58
CA ASP A 278 4.70 5.90 18.91
C ASP A 278 4.35 7.06 19.84
N LYS A 279 4.24 6.81 21.13
CA LYS A 279 3.83 7.82 22.13
C LYS A 279 5.00 8.63 22.68
N ASP A 280 6.16 8.01 22.83
CA ASP A 280 7.34 8.67 23.36
C ASP A 280 8.50 8.79 22.35
N VAL A 281 8.41 8.08 21.23
CA VAL A 281 9.39 7.99 20.15
C VAL A 281 10.84 7.69 20.59
N THR A 282 10.99 7.10 21.77
CA THR A 282 12.28 6.79 22.40
C THR A 282 12.39 5.35 22.90
N THR A 283 11.28 4.77 23.38
CA THR A 283 11.28 3.38 23.88
C THR A 283 11.38 2.41 22.70
N ALA A 284 12.50 1.69 22.63
CA ALA A 284 12.73 0.73 21.54
C ALA A 284 11.73 -0.44 21.60
N ILE A 285 11.17 -0.80 20.46
CA ILE A 285 10.36 -2.00 20.26
C ILE A 285 11.26 -3.08 19.66
N PRO A 286 11.50 -4.20 20.36
CA PRO A 286 12.31 -5.29 19.84
C PRO A 286 11.71 -5.88 18.55
N PHE A 287 12.59 -6.33 17.64
CA PHE A 287 12.13 -7.07 16.46
C PHE A 287 11.55 -8.43 16.89
N ASP A 288 10.37 -8.77 16.35
CA ASP A 288 9.72 -10.06 16.51
C ASP A 288 9.45 -10.67 15.13
N ALA A 289 10.07 -11.81 14.82
CA ALA A 289 9.89 -12.49 13.54
C ALA A 289 8.47 -13.04 13.36
N GLU A 290 7.76 -13.41 14.41
CA GLU A 290 6.36 -13.85 14.29
C GLU A 290 5.48 -12.70 13.82
N VAL A 291 5.63 -11.51 14.40
CA VAL A 291 4.90 -10.30 13.94
C VAL A 291 5.16 -10.07 12.45
N PHE A 292 6.44 -10.05 12.03
CA PHE A 292 6.80 -9.83 10.63
C PHE A 292 6.12 -10.84 9.69
N LEU A 293 6.20 -12.14 10.03
CA LEU A 293 5.65 -13.23 9.21
C LEU A 293 4.11 -13.19 9.17
N ARG A 294 3.43 -12.87 10.27
CA ARG A 294 1.97 -12.75 10.31
C ARG A 294 1.48 -11.52 9.57
N TRP A 295 2.19 -10.40 9.72
CA TRP A 295 1.89 -9.17 8.98
C TRP A 295 2.10 -9.32 7.47
N LEU A 296 3.17 -10.01 7.08
CA LEU A 296 3.43 -10.34 5.67
C LEU A 296 2.25 -11.05 5.00
N ALA A 297 1.66 -12.03 5.68
CA ALA A 297 0.51 -12.75 5.15
C ALA A 297 -0.74 -11.84 5.02
N VAL A 298 -0.97 -10.98 6.01
CA VAL A 298 -2.06 -9.98 5.97
C VAL A 298 -1.84 -8.98 4.85
N GLY A 299 -0.63 -8.42 4.75
CA GLY A 299 -0.29 -7.44 3.70
C GLY A 299 -0.42 -8.01 2.29
N ALA A 300 0.00 -9.26 2.08
CA ALA A 300 -0.15 -9.92 0.79
C ALA A 300 -1.60 -10.23 0.41
N MET A 301 -2.49 -10.40 1.38
CA MET A 301 -3.93 -10.57 1.14
C MET A 301 -4.70 -9.24 1.11
N SER A 302 -4.05 -8.13 1.40
CA SER A 302 -4.60 -6.79 1.19
C SER A 302 -4.42 -6.36 -0.27
N PRO A 303 -5.29 -5.51 -0.84
CA PRO A 303 -5.15 -5.05 -2.23
C PRO A 303 -3.88 -4.24 -2.51
N PHE A 304 -3.30 -3.63 -1.49
CA PHE A 304 -2.00 -2.97 -1.55
C PHE A 304 -1.01 -3.70 -0.63
N MET A 305 0.12 -4.12 -1.19
CA MET A 305 1.19 -4.82 -0.47
C MET A 305 2.47 -3.98 -0.50
N GLU A 306 2.94 -3.56 0.66
CA GLU A 306 4.19 -2.80 0.79
C GLU A 306 5.06 -3.36 1.92
N LEU A 307 6.37 -3.52 1.64
CA LEU A 307 7.38 -3.66 2.68
C LEU A 307 7.98 -2.30 2.97
N HIS A 308 7.76 -1.82 4.17
CA HIS A 308 8.39 -0.60 4.66
C HIS A 308 8.66 -0.70 6.15
N GLY A 309 9.66 0.02 6.62
CA GLY A 309 9.98 0.13 8.03
C GLY A 309 11.22 0.98 8.24
N ARG A 310 11.21 1.83 9.26
CA ARG A 310 12.30 2.74 9.62
C ARG A 310 13.65 2.05 9.77
N ALA A 311 13.65 0.79 10.21
CA ALA A 311 14.87 -0.02 10.32
C ALA A 311 15.36 -0.58 8.97
N ASN A 312 14.70 -0.33 7.85
CA ASN A 312 15.01 -0.84 6.51
C ASN A 312 15.28 -2.36 6.49
N LEU A 313 14.44 -3.14 7.18
CA LEU A 313 14.61 -4.59 7.27
C LEU A 313 14.33 -5.24 5.92
N GLU A 314 15.24 -6.12 5.52
CA GLU A 314 15.09 -6.95 4.33
C GLU A 314 14.83 -8.40 4.76
N PRO A 315 13.99 -9.18 4.07
CA PRO A 315 13.67 -10.55 4.49
C PRO A 315 14.89 -11.45 4.76
N TRP A 316 15.98 -11.20 4.05
CA TRP A 316 17.24 -11.97 4.18
C TRP A 316 18.20 -11.45 5.26
N ASN A 317 17.93 -10.26 5.82
CA ASN A 317 18.75 -9.60 6.85
C ASN A 317 18.03 -9.49 8.20
N LEU A 318 16.91 -10.20 8.37
CA LEU A 318 16.21 -10.18 9.65
C LEU A 318 17.09 -10.73 10.77
N PRO A 319 17.02 -10.18 11.98
CA PRO A 319 17.85 -10.62 13.12
C PRO A 319 17.70 -12.11 13.45
N VAL A 320 16.53 -12.67 13.20
CA VAL A 320 16.21 -14.09 13.40
C VAL A 320 15.23 -14.56 12.32
N ARG A 321 15.27 -15.86 11.97
CA ARG A 321 14.39 -16.52 11.00
C ARG A 321 14.42 -15.91 9.58
N SER A 322 15.55 -15.36 9.15
CA SER A 322 15.69 -14.75 7.83
C SER A 322 15.43 -15.75 6.68
N ASP A 323 15.88 -17.01 6.80
CA ASP A 323 15.59 -18.03 5.79
C ASP A 323 14.09 -18.31 5.68
N ASP A 324 13.38 -18.42 6.80
CA ASP A 324 11.93 -18.55 6.84
C ASP A 324 11.25 -17.34 6.19
N ALA A 325 11.73 -16.14 6.51
CA ALA A 325 11.18 -14.90 5.96
C ALA A 325 11.36 -14.82 4.44
N VAL A 326 12.50 -15.22 3.89
CA VAL A 326 12.71 -15.26 2.43
C VAL A 326 11.74 -16.23 1.77
N VAL A 327 11.53 -17.41 2.35
CA VAL A 327 10.59 -18.41 1.82
C VAL A 327 9.14 -17.91 1.90
N ALA A 328 8.76 -17.34 3.05
CA ALA A 328 7.41 -16.80 3.25
C ALA A 328 7.16 -15.60 2.34
N TYR A 329 8.11 -14.67 2.24
CA TYR A 329 7.97 -13.48 1.41
C TYR A 329 7.84 -13.85 -0.07
N ARG A 330 8.65 -14.79 -0.56
CA ARG A 330 8.53 -15.30 -1.93
C ARG A 330 7.13 -15.88 -2.18
N TYR A 331 6.63 -16.70 -1.27
CA TYR A 331 5.30 -17.29 -1.40
C TYR A 331 4.23 -16.20 -1.48
N TRP A 332 4.19 -15.31 -0.51
CA TRP A 332 3.13 -14.32 -0.37
C TRP A 332 3.18 -13.23 -1.46
N ALA A 333 4.37 -12.73 -1.77
CA ALA A 333 4.53 -11.74 -2.84
C ALA A 333 4.19 -12.32 -4.22
N THR A 334 4.52 -13.61 -4.47
CA THR A 334 4.14 -14.27 -5.73
C THR A 334 2.63 -14.50 -5.82
N LEU A 335 1.98 -14.86 -4.70
CA LEU A 335 0.52 -14.96 -4.67
C LEU A 335 -0.14 -13.62 -4.89
N HIS A 336 0.33 -12.57 -4.22
CA HIS A 336 -0.18 -11.21 -4.39
C HIS A 336 -0.04 -10.73 -5.85
N ASP A 337 1.14 -10.92 -6.45
CA ASP A 337 1.39 -10.56 -7.85
C ASP A 337 0.50 -11.35 -8.84
N ALA A 338 0.20 -12.63 -8.51
CA ALA A 338 -0.73 -13.44 -9.29
C ALA A 338 -2.20 -12.98 -9.13
N LEU A 339 -2.56 -12.39 -7.98
CA LEU A 339 -3.91 -11.88 -7.70
C LEU A 339 -4.19 -10.50 -8.33
N VAL A 340 -3.24 -9.88 -9.00
CA VAL A 340 -3.44 -8.57 -9.66
C VAL A 340 -4.69 -8.52 -10.54
N PRO A 341 -5.01 -9.50 -11.39
CA PRO A 341 -6.25 -9.48 -12.18
C PRO A 341 -7.52 -9.48 -11.31
N TYR A 342 -7.49 -10.15 -10.18
CA TYR A 342 -8.60 -10.21 -9.21
C TYR A 342 -8.79 -8.86 -8.52
N TYR A 343 -7.73 -8.30 -7.93
CA TYR A 343 -7.79 -7.01 -7.22
C TYR A 343 -8.18 -5.86 -8.15
N TYR A 344 -7.57 -5.81 -9.33
CA TYR A 344 -7.86 -4.79 -10.33
C TYR A 344 -9.33 -4.82 -10.74
N SER A 345 -9.87 -6.01 -11.07
CA SER A 345 -11.25 -6.14 -11.51
C SER A 345 -12.24 -5.73 -10.42
N LEU A 346 -12.03 -6.15 -9.18
CA LEU A 346 -12.87 -5.73 -8.06
C LEU A 346 -12.81 -4.22 -7.80
N THR A 347 -11.63 -3.61 -7.97
CA THR A 347 -11.43 -2.17 -7.79
C THR A 347 -12.18 -1.37 -8.86
N GLU A 348 -12.10 -1.80 -10.13
CA GLU A 348 -12.86 -1.15 -11.21
C GLU A 348 -14.38 -1.25 -11.00
N ASP A 349 -14.88 -2.41 -10.56
CA ASP A 349 -16.29 -2.56 -10.18
C ASP A 349 -16.67 -1.65 -9.01
N ALA A 350 -15.83 -1.54 -7.98
CA ALA A 350 -16.06 -0.66 -6.84
C ALA A 350 -16.09 0.82 -7.26
N TYR A 351 -15.14 1.25 -8.09
CA TYR A 351 -15.10 2.64 -8.60
C TYR A 351 -16.26 2.96 -9.57
N ALA A 352 -16.76 1.95 -10.25
CA ALA A 352 -17.96 2.08 -11.08
C ALA A 352 -19.28 2.07 -10.27
N GLY A 353 -19.22 1.69 -8.98
CA GLY A 353 -20.39 1.52 -8.12
C GLY A 353 -21.21 0.26 -8.44
N THR A 354 -20.63 -0.70 -9.15
CA THR A 354 -21.20 -2.00 -9.50
C THR A 354 -20.76 -3.11 -8.55
N GLY A 355 -19.66 -2.89 -7.81
CA GLY A 355 -19.11 -3.79 -6.79
C GLY A 355 -19.15 -3.20 -5.37
N GLY A 356 -18.82 -4.05 -4.39
CA GLY A 356 -18.64 -3.66 -3.00
C GLY A 356 -17.17 -3.29 -2.68
N ASN A 357 -16.91 -3.00 -1.40
CA ASN A 357 -15.55 -2.77 -0.93
C ASN A 357 -14.71 -4.05 -1.07
N LEU A 358 -13.42 -3.88 -1.39
CA LEU A 358 -12.49 -5.02 -1.53
C LEU A 358 -12.21 -5.67 -0.18
N ILE A 359 -12.01 -4.88 0.86
CA ILE A 359 -11.87 -5.38 2.24
C ILE A 359 -13.22 -5.19 2.94
N VAL A 360 -13.74 -6.28 3.49
CA VAL A 360 -15.01 -6.30 4.22
C VAL A 360 -14.78 -6.90 5.60
N PRO A 361 -14.69 -6.07 6.66
CA PRO A 361 -14.58 -6.54 8.03
C PRO A 361 -15.76 -7.43 8.43
N GLU A 362 -15.49 -8.46 9.24
CA GLU A 362 -16.55 -9.25 9.86
C GLU A 362 -17.06 -8.53 11.11
N GLY A 363 -18.37 -8.40 11.23
CA GLY A 363 -19.01 -7.70 12.36
C GLY A 363 -18.99 -6.17 12.22
N ASP A 364 -19.25 -5.51 13.33
CA ASP A 364 -19.23 -4.05 13.46
C ASP A 364 -17.97 -3.55 14.15
N GLU A 365 -17.75 -2.24 14.13
CA GLU A 365 -16.56 -1.58 14.71
C GLU A 365 -16.30 -1.98 16.16
N ALA A 366 -17.35 -2.17 16.96
CA ALA A 366 -17.21 -2.55 18.38
C ALA A 366 -16.73 -4.00 18.56
N SER A 367 -16.89 -4.83 17.53
CA SER A 367 -16.52 -6.26 17.53
C SER A 367 -15.14 -6.55 16.91
N TRP A 368 -14.51 -5.58 16.25
CA TRP A 368 -13.21 -5.79 15.61
C TRP A 368 -12.05 -6.03 16.59
N PRO A 369 -11.91 -5.29 17.70
CA PRO A 369 -10.77 -5.46 18.59
C PRO A 369 -10.62 -6.90 19.10
N GLY A 370 -9.43 -7.49 18.83
CA GLY A 370 -9.12 -8.88 19.21
C GLY A 370 -9.67 -9.95 18.27
N ASP A 371 -10.48 -9.59 17.26
CA ASP A 371 -10.98 -10.52 16.25
C ASP A 371 -10.36 -10.26 14.86
N TYR A 372 -10.56 -9.09 14.29
CA TYR A 372 -10.02 -8.65 13.00
C TYR A 372 -10.13 -9.67 11.87
N ARG A 373 -11.25 -10.43 11.82
CA ARG A 373 -11.58 -11.26 10.66
C ARG A 373 -12.16 -10.40 9.55
N PHE A 374 -11.84 -10.75 8.31
CA PHE A 374 -12.32 -10.00 7.15
C PHE A 374 -12.36 -10.85 5.89
N SER A 375 -13.15 -10.40 4.93
CA SER A 375 -13.14 -10.92 3.56
C SER A 375 -12.39 -9.99 2.63
N VAL A 376 -11.76 -10.57 1.59
CA VAL A 376 -11.20 -9.85 0.45
C VAL A 376 -11.96 -10.21 -0.81
N GLY A 377 -12.75 -9.26 -1.27
CA GLY A 377 -13.75 -9.50 -2.31
C GLY A 377 -14.70 -10.65 -1.94
N PRO A 378 -15.35 -11.26 -2.92
CA PRO A 378 -16.30 -12.35 -2.68
C PRO A 378 -15.63 -13.71 -2.39
N ALA A 379 -14.32 -13.84 -2.56
CA ALA A 379 -13.66 -15.15 -2.59
C ALA A 379 -12.94 -15.54 -1.30
N PHE A 380 -12.18 -14.61 -0.70
CA PHE A 380 -11.31 -14.93 0.42
C PHE A 380 -11.89 -14.53 1.76
N PHE A 381 -11.69 -15.37 2.76
CA PHE A 381 -11.96 -15.06 4.17
C PHE A 381 -10.71 -15.32 5.00
N ILE A 382 -10.29 -14.33 5.78
CA ILE A 382 -9.02 -14.30 6.48
C ILE A 382 -9.26 -14.09 7.97
N ALA A 383 -8.55 -14.84 8.80
CA ALA A 383 -8.53 -14.65 10.24
C ALA A 383 -7.07 -14.55 10.73
N PRO A 384 -6.49 -13.34 10.77
CA PRO A 384 -5.09 -13.13 11.13
C PRO A 384 -4.75 -13.69 12.50
N PHE A 385 -3.52 -14.18 12.70
CA PHE A 385 -3.00 -14.35 14.05
C PHE A 385 -2.67 -12.98 14.64
N LEU A 386 -3.15 -12.75 15.85
CA LEU A 386 -2.96 -11.49 16.58
C LEU A 386 -1.98 -11.64 17.76
N ASP A 387 -1.33 -12.79 17.79
CA ASP A 387 -0.32 -13.15 18.80
C ASP A 387 0.68 -14.17 18.25
N GLY A 388 1.72 -14.48 19.01
CA GLY A 388 2.76 -15.45 18.65
C GLY A 388 2.38 -16.92 18.87
N THR A 389 1.15 -17.25 19.29
CA THR A 389 0.77 -18.66 19.60
C THR A 389 0.63 -19.52 18.35
N GLY A 390 0.36 -18.91 17.19
CA GLY A 390 0.13 -19.64 15.93
C GLY A 390 -1.08 -20.54 15.95
N THR A 391 -2.02 -20.38 16.90
CA THR A 391 -3.24 -21.18 17.01
C THR A 391 -4.45 -20.27 17.21
N ARG A 392 -5.49 -20.49 16.40
CA ARG A 392 -6.72 -19.69 16.46
C ARG A 392 -7.95 -20.53 16.15
N SER A 393 -9.03 -20.32 16.92
CA SER A 393 -10.37 -20.79 16.60
C SER A 393 -11.10 -19.73 15.80
N VAL A 394 -11.65 -20.11 14.65
CA VAL A 394 -12.28 -19.23 13.67
C VAL A 394 -13.72 -19.68 13.44
N THR A 395 -14.68 -18.81 13.71
CA THR A 395 -16.06 -19.01 13.26
C THR A 395 -16.21 -18.47 11.85
N LEU A 396 -16.55 -19.32 10.90
CA LEU A 396 -16.76 -18.98 9.50
C LEU A 396 -18.05 -18.16 9.34
N PRO A 397 -18.12 -17.17 8.43
CA PRO A 397 -19.35 -16.42 8.18
C PRO A 397 -20.50 -17.34 7.76
N SER A 398 -21.71 -16.95 8.09
CA SER A 398 -22.94 -17.62 7.66
C SER A 398 -23.22 -17.34 6.17
N GLY A 399 -23.97 -18.20 5.51
CA GLY A 399 -24.51 -17.97 4.15
C GLY A 399 -23.69 -18.56 3.01
N ALA A 400 -22.51 -19.16 3.29
CA ALA A 400 -21.77 -19.93 2.30
C ALA A 400 -20.92 -21.00 3.01
N ARG A 401 -20.56 -22.04 2.27
CA ARG A 401 -19.55 -23.01 2.69
C ARG A 401 -18.16 -22.50 2.31
N TYR A 402 -17.12 -23.08 2.92
CA TYR A 402 -15.73 -22.67 2.74
C TYR A 402 -14.82 -23.87 2.48
N PHE A 403 -13.69 -23.59 1.86
CA PHE A 403 -12.57 -24.51 1.65
C PHE A 403 -11.35 -23.92 2.33
N ASP A 404 -10.59 -24.77 3.03
CA ASP A 404 -9.32 -24.36 3.60
C ASP A 404 -8.30 -24.19 2.48
N TRP A 405 -7.64 -23.04 2.44
CA TRP A 405 -6.62 -22.75 1.44
C TRP A 405 -5.45 -23.75 1.46
N TRP A 406 -5.16 -24.30 2.64
CA TRP A 406 -3.99 -25.16 2.87
C TRP A 406 -4.28 -26.66 2.71
N ASP A 407 -5.49 -27.01 2.39
CA ASP A 407 -5.93 -28.42 2.31
C ASP A 407 -6.39 -28.76 0.89
N ASP A 408 -5.51 -29.35 0.10
CA ASP A 408 -5.67 -29.68 -1.34
C ASP A 408 -6.73 -30.76 -1.64
N GLY A 409 -7.73 -30.90 -0.95
CA GLY A 409 -8.73 -31.93 -1.25
C GLY A 409 -9.78 -32.02 -0.18
N ALA A 410 -9.83 -30.99 0.50
CA ALA A 410 -10.46 -30.80 1.74
C ALA A 410 -11.94 -31.10 1.80
N ALA A 411 -12.31 -31.49 2.99
CA ALA A 411 -13.67 -31.42 3.46
C ALA A 411 -14.21 -29.99 3.34
N VAL A 412 -15.41 -29.86 2.79
CA VAL A 412 -16.17 -28.63 2.78
C VAL A 412 -16.46 -28.23 4.23
N LEU A 413 -16.16 -26.99 4.59
CA LEU A 413 -16.44 -26.43 5.90
C LEU A 413 -17.80 -25.75 5.86
N GLU A 414 -18.68 -26.12 6.77
CA GLU A 414 -20.06 -25.62 6.79
C GLU A 414 -20.14 -24.16 7.25
N ALA A 415 -21.10 -23.43 6.70
CA ALA A 415 -21.41 -22.05 7.07
C ALA A 415 -21.67 -21.90 8.57
N GLY A 416 -21.09 -20.89 9.20
CA GLY A 416 -21.23 -20.62 10.64
C GLY A 416 -20.53 -21.62 11.55
N SER A 417 -19.83 -22.63 11.00
CA SER A 417 -19.07 -23.57 11.83
C SER A 417 -17.81 -22.93 12.41
N THR A 418 -17.36 -23.43 13.55
CA THR A 418 -16.10 -23.00 14.16
C THR A 418 -15.04 -24.07 13.91
N VAL A 419 -13.90 -23.64 13.37
CA VAL A 419 -12.74 -24.48 13.10
C VAL A 419 -11.51 -23.94 13.82
N THR A 420 -10.67 -24.85 14.35
CA THR A 420 -9.40 -24.45 14.95
C THR A 420 -8.28 -24.71 13.94
N ARG A 421 -7.39 -23.71 13.75
CA ARG A 421 -6.19 -23.83 12.94
C ARG A 421 -4.97 -23.61 13.82
N SER A 422 -4.00 -24.50 13.69
CA SER A 422 -2.75 -24.44 14.44
C SER A 422 -1.59 -24.58 13.46
N TYR A 423 -0.82 -23.52 13.32
CA TYR A 423 0.35 -23.39 12.45
C TYR A 423 1.55 -22.90 13.25
N VAL A 424 1.75 -23.51 14.42
CA VAL A 424 2.86 -23.18 15.34
C VAL A 424 4.19 -23.41 14.64
N GLY A 425 5.02 -22.38 14.57
CA GLY A 425 6.33 -22.43 13.91
C GLY A 425 6.30 -22.42 12.37
N ASP A 426 5.12 -22.50 11.73
CA ASP A 426 5.00 -22.35 10.28
C ASP A 426 5.15 -20.86 9.91
N ALA A 427 6.05 -20.58 8.96
CA ALA A 427 6.36 -19.22 8.54
C ALA A 427 5.34 -18.64 7.54
N ILE A 428 4.54 -19.50 6.90
CA ILE A 428 3.69 -19.10 5.78
C ILE A 428 2.22 -19.06 6.18
N LYS A 429 1.75 -20.11 6.87
CA LYS A 429 0.32 -20.33 7.02
C LYS A 429 -0.36 -19.42 8.02
N ILE A 430 -1.51 -18.90 7.60
CA ILE A 430 -2.53 -18.25 8.45
C ILE A 430 -3.88 -18.90 8.18
N PRO A 431 -4.89 -18.77 9.04
CA PRO A 431 -6.25 -19.16 8.71
C PRO A 431 -6.76 -18.37 7.50
N LEU A 432 -6.81 -19.05 6.35
CA LEU A 432 -7.22 -18.51 5.05
C LEU A 432 -8.18 -19.51 4.40
N PHE A 433 -9.33 -19.01 3.95
CA PHE A 433 -10.40 -19.83 3.41
C PHE A 433 -10.91 -19.27 2.09
N LEU A 434 -11.28 -20.16 1.17
CA LEU A 434 -12.01 -19.81 -0.05
C LEU A 434 -13.50 -20.07 0.16
N ARG A 435 -14.31 -19.10 -0.20
CA ARG A 435 -15.77 -19.20 -0.18
C ARG A 435 -16.24 -20.06 -1.35
N GLU A 436 -17.22 -20.92 -1.14
CA GLU A 436 -17.93 -21.62 -2.21
C GLU A 436 -18.62 -20.60 -3.15
N GLY A 437 -18.58 -20.86 -4.44
CA GLY A 437 -19.07 -19.97 -5.47
C GLY A 437 -18.04 -18.93 -5.93
N SER A 438 -16.79 -19.05 -5.54
CA SER A 438 -15.74 -18.08 -5.95
C SER A 438 -15.20 -18.36 -7.34
N ILE A 439 -14.85 -17.27 -8.04
CA ILE A 439 -14.08 -17.24 -9.27
C ILE A 439 -12.93 -16.25 -9.03
N VAL A 440 -11.70 -16.75 -9.04
CA VAL A 440 -10.50 -15.96 -8.80
C VAL A 440 -9.60 -16.04 -10.03
N PRO A 441 -9.53 -14.99 -10.87
CA PRO A 441 -8.57 -14.93 -11.94
C PRO A 441 -7.18 -14.67 -11.36
N LEU A 442 -6.20 -15.47 -11.79
CA LEU A 442 -4.80 -15.38 -11.45
C LEU A 442 -3.97 -15.16 -12.71
N ASP A 443 -2.92 -14.35 -12.61
CA ASP A 443 -1.95 -14.20 -13.69
C ASP A 443 -1.21 -15.55 -13.91
N GLY A 444 -1.44 -16.17 -15.06
CA GLY A 444 -0.86 -17.47 -15.41
C GLY A 444 0.64 -17.43 -15.72
N GLU A 445 1.22 -16.25 -15.92
CA GLU A 445 2.67 -16.08 -16.10
C GLU A 445 3.44 -16.23 -14.78
N LYS A 446 2.75 -16.17 -13.65
CA LYS A 446 3.38 -16.30 -12.33
C LYS A 446 3.52 -17.79 -11.94
N PRO A 447 4.66 -18.18 -11.39
CA PRO A 447 4.92 -19.59 -11.06
C PRO A 447 4.05 -20.04 -9.89
N GLY A 448 2.91 -20.66 -10.19
CA GLY A 448 2.10 -21.45 -9.25
C GLY A 448 1.75 -20.83 -7.90
N ALA A 449 1.69 -19.52 -7.84
CA ALA A 449 1.51 -18.79 -6.59
C ALA A 449 0.26 -19.22 -5.84
N GLY A 450 0.41 -19.56 -4.57
CA GLY A 450 -0.66 -19.98 -3.68
C GLY A 450 -1.30 -21.34 -3.99
N MET A 451 -0.90 -21.99 -5.07
CA MET A 451 -1.35 -23.34 -5.38
C MET A 451 -0.38 -24.36 -4.81
N SER A 452 -0.87 -25.57 -4.53
CA SER A 452 0.04 -26.68 -4.26
C SER A 452 0.98 -26.92 -5.44
N ALA A 453 2.16 -27.45 -5.17
CA ALA A 453 3.11 -27.83 -6.22
C ALA A 453 2.49 -28.82 -7.22
N ALA A 454 1.56 -29.67 -6.79
CA ALA A 454 0.84 -30.60 -7.63
C ALA A 454 -0.08 -29.88 -8.63
N TYR A 455 -0.84 -28.87 -8.19
CA TYR A 455 -1.66 -28.04 -9.08
C TYR A 455 -0.82 -27.25 -10.08
N ALA A 456 0.21 -26.58 -9.61
CA ALA A 456 1.12 -25.84 -10.47
C ALA A 456 1.73 -26.73 -11.58
N THR A 457 2.15 -27.95 -11.22
CA THR A 457 2.67 -28.94 -12.18
C THR A 457 1.59 -29.42 -13.14
N THR A 458 0.37 -29.69 -12.65
CA THR A 458 -0.76 -30.14 -13.47
C THR A 458 -1.17 -29.09 -14.49
N LEU A 459 -1.15 -27.81 -14.12
CA LEU A 459 -1.46 -26.69 -14.99
C LEU A 459 -0.29 -26.27 -15.92
N GLY A 460 0.91 -26.81 -15.68
CA GLY A 460 2.11 -26.44 -16.44
C GLY A 460 2.54 -25.00 -16.25
N LEU A 461 2.30 -24.43 -15.06
CA LEU A 461 2.66 -23.04 -14.74
C LEU A 461 4.18 -22.83 -14.68
N PRO A 462 4.69 -21.66 -15.07
CA PRO A 462 3.95 -20.53 -15.64
C PRO A 462 3.49 -20.75 -17.08
N LEU A 463 2.35 -20.16 -17.45
CA LEU A 463 1.82 -20.16 -18.81
C LEU A 463 2.24 -18.88 -19.54
N PRO A 464 2.74 -18.96 -20.77
CA PRO A 464 3.19 -17.76 -21.50
C PRO A 464 2.04 -16.96 -22.10
N GLY A 465 2.32 -15.71 -22.45
CA GLY A 465 1.47 -14.91 -23.34
C GLY A 465 0.24 -14.28 -22.68
N GLY A 466 0.30 -13.91 -21.40
CA GLY A 466 -0.81 -13.26 -20.69
C GLY A 466 -1.97 -14.19 -20.37
N ALA A 467 -1.72 -15.51 -20.35
CA ALA A 467 -2.75 -16.49 -19.99
C ALA A 467 -3.23 -16.31 -18.54
N LEU A 468 -4.54 -16.41 -18.33
CA LEU A 468 -5.13 -16.42 -17.01
C LEU A 468 -5.39 -17.84 -16.53
N VAL A 469 -5.20 -18.06 -15.23
CA VAL A 469 -5.66 -19.25 -14.52
C VAL A 469 -6.88 -18.89 -13.69
N LEU A 470 -7.95 -19.65 -13.80
CA LEU A 470 -9.15 -19.45 -12.99
C LEU A 470 -9.17 -20.47 -11.84
N LEU A 471 -9.02 -19.99 -10.61
CA LEU A 471 -9.30 -20.79 -9.43
C LEU A 471 -10.80 -20.68 -9.13
N VAL A 472 -11.48 -21.83 -9.10
CA VAL A 472 -12.94 -21.87 -9.00
C VAL A 472 -13.39 -22.83 -7.90
N THR A 473 -14.30 -22.37 -7.05
CA THR A 473 -15.01 -23.20 -6.06
C THR A 473 -16.51 -23.22 -6.42
N PRO A 474 -16.95 -24.07 -7.35
CA PRO A 474 -18.28 -23.99 -7.92
C PRO A 474 -19.38 -24.28 -6.89
N ALA A 475 -20.44 -23.47 -6.90
CA ALA A 475 -21.67 -23.67 -6.14
C ALA A 475 -22.77 -24.30 -7.00
N ASP A 476 -23.86 -24.75 -6.35
CA ASP A 476 -25.04 -25.27 -7.05
C ASP A 476 -25.86 -24.15 -7.74
N THR A 477 -25.57 -22.91 -7.43
CA THR A 477 -26.09 -21.71 -8.12
C THR A 477 -25.02 -21.13 -9.03
N THR A 478 -25.44 -20.53 -10.15
CA THR A 478 -24.53 -19.82 -11.03
C THR A 478 -23.95 -18.59 -10.29
N THR A 479 -22.63 -18.52 -10.28
CA THR A 479 -21.90 -17.33 -9.81
C THR A 479 -21.21 -16.66 -10.98
N THR A 480 -21.04 -15.34 -10.91
CA THR A 480 -20.41 -14.54 -11.96
C THR A 480 -19.30 -13.69 -11.40
N PHE A 481 -18.32 -13.37 -12.24
CA PHE A 481 -17.23 -12.46 -11.97
C PHE A 481 -16.98 -11.61 -13.23
N THR A 482 -16.88 -10.29 -13.08
CA THR A 482 -16.49 -9.40 -14.17
C THR A 482 -14.96 -9.27 -14.16
N LEU A 483 -14.33 -9.78 -15.20
CA LEU A 483 -12.90 -9.57 -15.44
C LEU A 483 -12.72 -8.29 -16.24
N HIS A 484 -12.04 -7.32 -15.67
CA HIS A 484 -11.60 -6.12 -16.36
C HIS A 484 -10.17 -6.30 -16.87
N ASP A 485 -9.98 -6.12 -18.19
CA ASP A 485 -8.67 -6.24 -18.83
C ASP A 485 -8.46 -5.15 -19.89
N VAL A 486 -7.22 -4.88 -20.23
CA VAL A 486 -6.85 -3.96 -21.32
C VAL A 486 -7.41 -4.37 -22.69
N ALA A 487 -7.67 -5.67 -22.90
CA ALA A 487 -8.30 -6.21 -24.09
C ALA A 487 -9.82 -6.03 -24.12
N GLY A 488 -10.43 -5.59 -23.01
CA GLY A 488 -11.86 -5.43 -22.81
C GLY A 488 -12.40 -6.33 -21.69
N ASP A 489 -13.59 -5.99 -21.23
CA ASP A 489 -14.24 -6.69 -20.11
C ASP A 489 -14.83 -8.02 -20.54
N ALA A 490 -14.78 -9.02 -19.63
CA ALA A 490 -15.39 -10.32 -19.82
C ALA A 490 -16.18 -10.75 -18.57
N THR A 491 -17.37 -11.28 -18.75
CA THR A 491 -18.13 -11.91 -17.67
C THR A 491 -17.83 -13.40 -17.62
N LEU A 492 -17.28 -13.86 -16.52
CA LEU A 492 -17.04 -15.27 -16.22
C LEU A 492 -18.25 -15.80 -15.42
N ALA A 493 -18.79 -16.96 -15.79
CA ALA A 493 -19.90 -17.58 -15.09
C ALA A 493 -19.59 -19.04 -14.81
N VAL A 494 -19.85 -19.49 -13.58
CA VAL A 494 -19.58 -20.87 -13.16
C VAL A 494 -20.74 -21.41 -12.34
N SER A 495 -21.14 -22.64 -12.62
CA SER A 495 -22.12 -23.39 -11.83
C SER A 495 -21.77 -24.87 -11.75
N ARG A 496 -22.29 -25.56 -10.73
CA ARG A 496 -22.23 -27.01 -10.58
C ARG A 496 -23.64 -27.57 -10.66
N THR A 497 -23.87 -28.53 -11.55
CA THR A 497 -25.16 -29.23 -11.66
C THR A 497 -24.91 -30.73 -11.75
N ALA A 498 -25.50 -31.52 -10.85
CA ALA A 498 -25.42 -33.00 -10.84
C ALA A 498 -23.98 -33.54 -10.97
N GLY A 499 -23.00 -32.87 -10.34
CA GLY A 499 -21.59 -33.27 -10.37
C GLY A 499 -20.80 -32.79 -11.59
N ALA A 500 -21.42 -32.06 -12.53
CA ALA A 500 -20.75 -31.39 -13.66
C ALA A 500 -20.51 -29.93 -13.34
N ILE A 501 -19.36 -29.40 -13.73
CA ILE A 501 -19.04 -27.96 -13.65
C ILE A 501 -19.25 -27.37 -15.04
N THR A 502 -19.99 -26.27 -15.12
CA THR A 502 -20.22 -25.51 -16.36
C THR A 502 -19.57 -24.14 -16.22
N PHE A 503 -18.81 -23.76 -17.23
CA PHE A 503 -18.14 -22.47 -17.40
C PHE A 503 -18.85 -21.63 -18.43
#